data_f7e66069cd466bb7149b841685814ae1
#
_entry.id   f7e66069cd466bb7149b841685814ae1
#
_cell.length_a   1.000
_cell.length_b   1.000
_cell.length_c   1.000
_cell.angle_alpha   90.00
_cell.angle_beta   90.00
_cell.angle_gamma   90.00
#
_symmetry.space_group_name_H-M   'P 1'
#
loop_
_entity.id
_entity.type
_entity.pdbx_description
1 polymer ?
#
loop_
_entity_poly.entity_id
_entity_poly.type
_entity_poly.pdbx_seq_one_letter_code
_entity_poly.pdbx_strand_id
1 'polypeptide(L)'
;MINKYNIEIPAAALAADINRLTNQLWKLIPMRENGEDWHNQVDTVLIELIGLNEILEIQEKFLILISKLEGLKIHEVDFRTYRKTVFETISLLREISYE
;
A
#
# COMPACT_ATOMS: atom_id res chain seq x y z
N MET A 1 2.45 18.30 3.75
CA MET A 1 3.53 17.63 3.00
C MET A 1 3.75 18.32 1.66
N ILE A 2 4.98 18.52 1.28
CA ILE A 2 5.34 19.16 0.01
C ILE A 2 5.82 18.09 -0.97
N ASN A 3 5.28 18.10 -2.19
CA ASN A 3 5.70 17.14 -3.22
C ASN A 3 7.00 17.57 -3.91
N LYS A 4 7.52 16.74 -4.82
CA LYS A 4 8.78 17.02 -5.53
C LYS A 4 8.74 18.25 -6.43
N TYR A 5 7.55 18.77 -6.74
CA TYR A 5 7.36 19.99 -7.52
C TYR A 5 7.23 21.24 -6.65
N ASN A 6 7.52 21.12 -5.36
CA ASN A 6 7.40 22.20 -4.38
C ASN A 6 5.95 22.70 -4.21
N ILE A 7 4.99 21.82 -4.40
CA ILE A 7 3.57 22.11 -4.21
C ILE A 7 3.13 21.43 -2.92
N GLU A 8 2.48 22.18 -2.04
CA GLU A 8 1.97 21.65 -0.80
C GLU A 8 0.75 20.76 -1.06
N ILE A 9 0.79 19.55 -0.52
CA ILE A 9 -0.34 18.61 -0.60
C ILE A 9 -1.14 18.75 0.68
N PRO A 10 -2.45 19.06 0.60
CA PRO A 10 -3.29 19.16 1.78
C PRO A 10 -3.28 17.85 2.58
N ALA A 11 -3.11 17.95 3.89
CA ALA A 11 -3.09 16.78 4.77
C ALA A 11 -4.38 15.95 4.64
N ALA A 12 -5.52 16.61 4.47
CA ALA A 12 -6.80 15.92 4.30
C ALA A 12 -6.86 15.09 3.02
N ALA A 13 -6.29 15.58 1.92
CA ALA A 13 -6.23 14.85 0.66
C ALA A 13 -5.34 13.62 0.76
N LEU A 14 -4.17 13.77 1.39
CA LEU A 14 -3.26 12.65 1.62
C LEU A 14 -3.92 11.60 2.53
N ALA A 15 -4.55 12.04 3.62
CA ALA A 15 -5.23 11.13 4.54
C ALA A 15 -6.35 10.35 3.84
N ALA A 16 -7.11 10.99 2.95
CA ALA A 16 -8.15 10.33 2.18
C ALA A 16 -7.59 9.24 1.26
N ASP A 17 -6.47 9.51 0.58
CA ASP A 17 -5.81 8.52 -0.27
C ASP A 17 -5.26 7.36 0.55
N ILE A 18 -4.64 7.63 1.68
CA ILE A 18 -4.12 6.60 2.59
C ILE A 18 -5.25 5.72 3.12
N ASN A 19 -6.38 6.31 3.52
CA ASN A 19 -7.54 5.55 3.97
C ASN A 19 -8.11 4.65 2.88
N ARG A 20 -8.19 5.16 1.66
CA ARG A 20 -8.69 4.39 0.51
C ARG A 20 -7.77 3.19 0.23
N LEU A 21 -6.46 3.41 0.21
CA LEU A 21 -5.49 2.34 0.00
C LEU A 21 -5.49 1.33 1.14
N THR A 22 -5.63 1.79 2.38
CA THR A 22 -5.75 0.91 3.55
C THR A 22 -6.96 -0.01 3.42
N ASN A 23 -8.11 0.53 3.01
CA ASN A 23 -9.32 -0.27 2.79
C ASN A 23 -9.12 -1.30 1.68
N GLN A 24 -8.41 -0.94 0.62
CA GLN A 24 -8.10 -1.87 -0.47
C GLN A 24 -7.16 -3.00 0.00
N LEU A 25 -6.21 -2.69 0.88
CA LEU A 25 -5.32 -3.70 1.47
C LEU A 25 -6.08 -4.65 2.39
N TRP A 26 -7.02 -4.14 3.20
CA TRP A 26 -7.85 -4.98 4.06
C TRP A 26 -8.66 -6.02 3.27
N LYS A 27 -9.10 -5.69 2.07
CA LYS A 27 -9.85 -6.60 1.21
C LYS A 27 -9.04 -7.81 0.77
N LEU A 28 -7.72 -7.74 0.77
CA LEU A 28 -6.84 -8.83 0.34
C LEU A 28 -7.04 -10.09 1.18
N ILE A 29 -7.29 -9.94 2.47
CA ILE A 29 -7.44 -11.09 3.38
C ILE A 29 -8.67 -11.92 3.01
N PRO A 30 -9.91 -11.35 2.99
CA PRO A 30 -11.07 -12.14 2.60
C PRO A 30 -11.05 -12.59 1.14
N MET A 31 -10.41 -11.81 0.25
CA MET A 31 -10.29 -12.22 -1.15
C MET A 31 -9.53 -13.53 -1.30
N ARG A 32 -8.42 -13.67 -0.59
CA ARG A 32 -7.66 -14.93 -0.62
C ARG A 32 -8.42 -16.07 0.04
N GLU A 33 -9.09 -15.82 1.16
CA GLU A 33 -9.90 -16.83 1.84
C GLU A 33 -11.00 -17.38 0.93
N ASN A 34 -11.59 -16.51 0.10
CA ASN A 34 -12.70 -16.85 -0.78
C ASN A 34 -12.26 -17.33 -2.17
N GLY A 35 -10.96 -17.42 -2.42
CA GLY A 35 -10.43 -17.83 -3.72
C GLY A 35 -10.61 -16.81 -4.83
N GLU A 36 -10.79 -15.54 -4.50
CA GLU A 36 -10.92 -14.46 -5.46
C GLU A 36 -9.56 -14.05 -6.02
N ASP A 37 -9.55 -13.27 -7.10
CA ASP A 37 -8.32 -12.80 -7.76
C ASP A 37 -7.68 -11.64 -6.97
N TRP A 38 -7.01 -12.00 -5.88
CA TRP A 38 -6.31 -11.03 -5.05
C TRP A 38 -5.04 -10.47 -5.71
N HIS A 39 -4.45 -11.18 -6.69
CA HIS A 39 -3.29 -10.69 -7.43
C HIS A 39 -3.60 -9.40 -8.17
N ASN A 40 -4.77 -9.32 -8.80
CA ASN A 40 -5.22 -8.13 -9.49
C ASN A 40 -5.41 -6.96 -8.52
N GLN A 41 -5.91 -7.24 -7.31
CA GLN A 41 -6.06 -6.21 -6.27
C GLN A 41 -4.70 -5.68 -5.81
N VAL A 42 -3.71 -6.56 -5.66
CA VAL A 42 -2.33 -6.15 -5.33
C VAL A 42 -1.77 -5.25 -6.42
N ASP A 43 -1.96 -5.60 -7.69
CA ASP A 43 -1.50 -4.78 -8.82
C ASP A 43 -2.12 -3.38 -8.78
N THR A 44 -3.40 -3.28 -8.50
CA THR A 44 -4.11 -2.01 -8.39
C THR A 44 -3.49 -1.12 -7.31
N VAL A 45 -3.24 -1.69 -6.13
CA VAL A 45 -2.63 -0.96 -5.02
C VAL A 45 -1.19 -0.56 -5.35
N LEU A 46 -0.41 -1.45 -5.98
CA LEU A 46 0.96 -1.15 -6.39
C LEU A 46 1.04 0.02 -7.35
N ILE A 47 0.18 0.07 -8.35
CA ILE A 47 0.14 1.18 -9.32
C ILE A 47 -0.10 2.51 -8.60
N GLU A 48 -1.03 2.54 -7.67
CA GLU A 48 -1.32 3.76 -6.91
C GLU A 48 -0.18 4.16 -5.98
N LEU A 49 0.47 3.21 -5.31
CA LEU A 49 1.62 3.48 -4.45
C LEU A 49 2.81 4.00 -5.23
N ILE A 50 3.09 3.44 -6.39
CA ILE A 50 4.17 3.90 -7.27
C ILE A 50 3.89 5.33 -7.71
N GLY A 51 2.66 5.64 -8.10
CA GLY A 51 2.25 7.00 -8.47
C GLY A 51 2.44 8.00 -7.35
N LEU A 52 2.03 7.66 -6.13
CA LEU A 52 2.23 8.51 -4.96
C LEU A 52 3.70 8.71 -4.65
N ASN A 53 4.51 7.66 -4.75
CA ASN A 53 5.94 7.75 -4.50
C ASN A 53 6.64 8.71 -5.47
N GLU A 54 6.21 8.74 -6.73
CA GLU A 54 6.74 9.68 -7.73
C GLU A 54 6.39 11.14 -7.41
N ILE A 55 5.21 11.36 -6.85
CA ILE A 55 4.73 12.70 -6.52
C ILE A 55 5.35 13.24 -5.23
N LEU A 56 5.44 12.39 -4.20
CA LEU A 56 5.76 12.80 -2.83
C LEU A 56 7.24 12.82 -2.48
N GLU A 57 8.13 12.58 -3.41
CA GLU A 57 9.54 12.32 -3.13
C GLU A 57 9.73 11.14 -2.18
N ILE A 58 10.64 10.29 -2.53
CA ILE A 58 10.81 8.97 -1.98
C ILE A 58 10.88 8.94 -0.47
N GLN A 59 9.91 8.29 0.12
CA GLN A 59 9.97 7.81 1.48
C GLN A 59 10.48 6.37 1.44
N GLU A 60 11.45 6.03 2.27
CA GLU A 60 11.91 4.65 2.41
C GLU A 60 10.74 3.70 2.69
N LYS A 61 9.76 4.17 3.45
CA LYS A 61 8.56 3.40 3.78
C LYS A 61 7.77 2.99 2.54
N PHE A 62 7.67 3.86 1.51
CA PHE A 62 7.02 3.50 0.26
C PHE A 62 7.75 2.37 -0.46
N LEU A 63 9.08 2.42 -0.49
CA LEU A 63 9.89 1.38 -1.13
C LEU A 63 9.74 0.04 -0.40
N ILE A 64 9.72 0.05 0.92
CA ILE A 64 9.50 -1.15 1.74
C ILE A 64 8.09 -1.71 1.48
N LEU A 65 7.07 -0.86 1.45
CA LEU A 65 5.69 -1.22 1.15
C LEU A 65 5.57 -1.91 -0.19
N ILE A 66 6.10 -1.28 -1.24
CA ILE A 66 6.06 -1.79 -2.60
C ILE A 66 6.76 -3.15 -2.67
N SER A 67 7.93 -3.27 -2.06
CA SER A 67 8.68 -4.52 -2.01
C SER A 67 7.90 -5.66 -1.34
N LYS A 68 7.25 -5.38 -0.21
CA LYS A 68 6.44 -6.38 0.50
C LYS A 68 5.26 -6.85 -0.34
N LEU A 69 4.56 -5.94 -1.00
CA LEU A 69 3.41 -6.27 -1.85
C LEU A 69 3.83 -7.03 -3.10
N GLU A 70 4.95 -6.66 -3.73
CA GLU A 70 5.51 -7.42 -4.85
C GLU A 70 5.89 -8.83 -4.43
N GLY A 71 6.46 -8.98 -3.22
CA GLY A 71 6.78 -10.28 -2.67
C GLY A 71 5.56 -11.18 -2.52
N LEU A 72 4.42 -10.64 -2.13
CA LEU A 72 3.17 -11.40 -2.05
C LEU A 72 2.72 -11.93 -3.41
N LYS A 73 2.96 -11.18 -4.48
CA LYS A 73 2.61 -11.59 -5.85
C LYS A 73 3.52 -12.68 -6.38
N ILE A 74 4.82 -12.55 -6.11
CA ILE A 74 5.85 -13.39 -6.72
C ILE A 74 6.02 -14.71 -5.97
N HIS A 75 5.96 -14.65 -4.64
CA HIS A 75 6.17 -15.80 -3.77
C HIS A 75 4.86 -16.38 -3.28
N GLU A 76 4.68 -17.67 -3.49
CA GLU A 76 3.54 -18.38 -2.91
C GLU A 76 3.82 -18.61 -1.44
N VAL A 77 3.08 -17.90 -0.58
CA VAL A 77 3.22 -18.03 0.88
C VAL A 77 1.92 -18.60 1.47
N ASP A 78 2.02 -19.18 2.66
CA ASP A 78 0.83 -19.65 3.36
C ASP A 78 -0.05 -18.48 3.79
N PHE A 79 -1.31 -18.80 4.13
CA PHE A 79 -2.28 -17.76 4.50
C PHE A 79 -1.85 -16.96 5.73
N ARG A 80 -1.21 -17.60 6.69
CA ARG A 80 -0.75 -16.94 7.91
C ARG A 80 0.31 -15.88 7.59
N THR A 81 1.28 -16.23 6.76
CA THR A 81 2.33 -15.30 6.33
C THR A 81 1.74 -14.16 5.48
N TYR A 82 0.83 -14.50 4.58
CA TYR A 82 0.12 -13.54 3.75
C TYR A 82 -0.62 -12.50 4.62
N ARG A 83 -1.40 -12.98 5.59
CA ARG A 83 -2.15 -12.11 6.50
C ARG A 83 -1.22 -11.20 7.29
N LYS A 84 -0.13 -11.75 7.81
CA LYS A 84 0.88 -10.97 8.56
C LYS A 84 1.48 -9.87 7.68
N THR A 85 1.83 -10.19 6.45
CA THR A 85 2.39 -9.22 5.51
C THR A 85 1.40 -8.11 5.18
N VAL A 86 0.13 -8.44 4.99
CA VAL A 86 -0.92 -7.44 4.77
C VAL A 86 -1.03 -6.49 5.97
N PHE A 87 -1.03 -7.00 7.19
CA PHE A 87 -1.04 -6.16 8.39
C PHE A 87 0.18 -5.25 8.48
N GLU A 88 1.36 -5.76 8.15
CA GLU A 88 2.59 -4.97 8.14
C GLU A 88 2.54 -3.84 7.11
N THR A 89 2.02 -4.11 5.91
CA THR A 89 1.88 -3.09 4.88
C THR A 89 0.88 -2.01 5.28
N ILE A 90 -0.22 -2.38 5.92
CA ILE A 90 -1.20 -1.42 6.44
C ILE A 90 -0.57 -0.53 7.51
N SER A 91 0.20 -1.10 8.42
CA SER A 91 0.89 -0.34 9.47
C SER A 91 1.87 0.66 8.89
N LEU A 92 2.68 0.25 7.91
CA LEU A 92 3.62 1.14 7.23
C LEU A 92 2.91 2.28 6.50
N LEU A 93 1.79 1.97 5.85
CA LEU A 93 1.02 2.96 5.12
C LEU A 93 0.43 4.02 6.07
N ARG A 94 -0.06 3.60 7.22
CA ARG A 94 -0.56 4.52 8.25
C ARG A 94 0.52 5.42 8.83
N GLU A 95 1.75 4.91 8.96
CA GLU A 95 2.87 5.73 9.42
C GLU A 95 3.17 6.88 8.47
N ILE A 96 3.02 6.66 7.16
CA ILE A 96 3.23 7.70 6.15
C ILE A 96 2.26 8.86 6.33
N SER A 97 1.03 8.59 6.75
CA SER A 97 0.00 9.62 6.89
C SER A 97 0.28 10.65 7.99
N TYR A 98 1.22 10.35 8.88
CA TYR A 98 1.60 11.23 9.99
C TYR A 98 2.87 12.05 9.75
N GLU A 99 3.46 11.93 8.59
CA GLU A 99 4.68 12.68 8.24
C GLU A 99 4.42 14.01 7.56
#